data_ab351d47a9f6bf36b20cac27729ab9c4
#
_entry.id   ab351d47a9f6bf36b20cac27729ab9c4
#
_cell.length_a   1.000
_cell.length_b   1.000
_cell.length_c   1.000
_cell.angle_alpha   90.00
_cell.angle_beta   90.00
_cell.angle_gamma   90.00
#
_symmetry.space_group_name_H-M   'P 1'
#
loop_
_entity.id
_entity.type
_entity.pdbx_description
1 polymer ?
#
loop_
_entity_poly.entity_id
_entity_poly.type
_entity_poly.pdbx_seq_one_letter_code
_entity_poly.pdbx_strand_id
1 'polypeptide(L)'
;MTNRLRRTFMQWTGSLPLLGALPKTVMAQAGEHTAASGVQPAGNARPPRFAYVGTYTFNAPGGTAGGPAARGIYVLAPRGDAWTQVQVVESANPSFLAVHPNQRFLYAINELEVYEGRPNGSAEAYAIDPHDGKLTLLNRQPLSLSGTNPAHVAVSPDGRTLCVSIYSGGAYNLLPIGEDGELGTVSGIFKDTGSGPRPEQEAPHAHMMLFDTTGQHVIGTDLGTDRINVFAIEGGKLAPRDRAQIKPGSGPRHVALHPQGKLLYVINELEGSVACHGYDPATGHVSEERQRISTTPADYTGQKSGAEILMHPSGRFLYASNRKLKSDHPLADSVAAFSIDASGRLAPLQYWSEGVHFPRAMTMAADGSHLYVLNQKGDTILQLRIDPQTGKLDQPVVVAKVPTPVCLVFAT
;
A
#
# COMPACT_ATOMS: atom_id res chain seq x y z
N MET A 1 66.98 2.49 4.72
CA MET A 1 67.49 1.77 5.93
C MET A 1 66.45 0.71 6.30
N THR A 2 66.84 -0.52 6.15
CA THR A 2 66.21 -1.80 6.40
C THR A 2 65.86 -2.01 7.88
N ASN A 3 64.72 -2.64 8.18
CA ASN A 3 64.77 -3.81 9.04
C ASN A 3 63.50 -4.68 8.95
N ARG A 4 63.74 -5.91 8.61
CA ARG A 4 62.85 -7.11 8.68
C ARG A 4 62.92 -7.68 10.12
N LEU A 5 61.84 -8.37 10.55
CA LEU A 5 61.84 -9.56 11.44
C LEU A 5 60.41 -10.14 11.42
N ARG A 6 60.18 -11.25 10.75
CA ARG A 6 60.32 -12.69 11.00
C ARG A 6 59.21 -13.29 11.94
N ARG A 7 58.50 -14.15 11.28
CA ARG A 7 57.61 -15.29 11.67
C ARG A 7 57.97 -16.02 13.00
N THR A 8 56.93 -16.50 13.68
CA THR A 8 57.02 -17.82 14.33
C THR A 8 55.66 -18.54 14.23
N PHE A 9 55.72 -19.75 13.62
CA PHE A 9 54.71 -20.80 13.61
C PHE A 9 54.78 -21.53 14.96
N MET A 10 53.63 -21.93 15.53
CA MET A 10 53.58 -23.01 16.48
C MET A 10 52.38 -23.93 16.17
N GLN A 11 52.70 -25.10 15.68
CA GLN A 11 51.80 -26.23 15.57
C GLN A 11 51.67 -26.89 16.96
N TRP A 12 50.49 -27.29 17.34
CA TRP A 12 50.28 -28.30 18.34
C TRP A 12 49.26 -29.34 17.85
N THR A 13 49.71 -30.57 17.72
CA THR A 13 48.98 -31.82 17.50
C THR A 13 48.59 -32.41 18.85
N GLY A 14 47.38 -32.93 18.96
CA GLY A 14 46.98 -33.70 20.16
C GLY A 14 45.56 -34.27 20.04
N SER A 15 45.53 -35.55 19.97
CA SER A 15 44.57 -36.61 19.74
C SER A 15 43.21 -36.53 20.42
N LEU A 16 42.19 -37.14 19.71
CA LEU A 16 40.86 -37.56 20.18
C LEU A 16 40.90 -38.54 21.36
N PRO A 17 39.77 -38.68 22.12
CA PRO A 17 38.90 -39.80 21.87
C PRO A 17 37.37 -39.49 21.79
N LEU A 18 36.69 -40.35 21.05
CA LEU A 18 35.24 -40.52 20.92
C LEU A 18 34.58 -40.79 22.29
N LEU A 19 33.37 -40.24 22.47
CA LEU A 19 32.21 -41.02 22.96
C LEU A 19 30.94 -40.16 22.86
N GLY A 20 29.92 -40.77 22.30
CA GLY A 20 28.66 -40.26 21.83
C GLY A 20 27.68 -39.67 22.84
N ALA A 21 26.86 -38.79 22.31
CA ALA A 21 25.47 -38.61 22.70
C ALA A 21 24.80 -37.81 21.58
N LEU A 22 23.80 -38.40 20.93
CA LEU A 22 22.90 -37.76 20.00
C LEU A 22 22.01 -36.73 20.76
N PRO A 23 21.90 -35.50 20.31
CA PRO A 23 20.82 -34.64 20.80
C PRO A 23 19.54 -34.90 20.00
N LYS A 24 18.44 -35.02 20.73
CA LYS A 24 17.06 -35.14 20.27
C LYS A 24 16.73 -33.98 19.34
N THR A 25 16.24 -34.34 18.15
CA THR A 25 15.63 -33.43 17.19
C THR A 25 14.44 -32.74 17.86
N VAL A 26 14.59 -31.46 18.16
CA VAL A 26 13.46 -30.60 18.46
C VAL A 26 12.86 -30.22 17.11
N MET A 27 11.71 -30.77 16.77
CA MET A 27 10.87 -30.29 15.69
C MET A 27 10.39 -28.90 16.09
N ALA A 28 10.92 -27.87 15.43
CA ALA A 28 10.32 -26.56 15.45
C ALA A 28 8.99 -26.65 14.70
N GLN A 29 7.88 -26.49 15.41
CA GLN A 29 6.59 -26.21 14.81
C GLN A 29 6.72 -24.90 14.03
N ALA A 30 6.60 -24.98 12.70
CA ALA A 30 6.41 -23.82 11.85
C ALA A 30 5.05 -23.20 12.22
N GLY A 31 5.10 -22.09 12.92
CA GLY A 31 3.91 -21.25 13.13
C GLY A 31 3.47 -20.71 11.77
N GLU A 32 2.23 -20.95 11.42
CA GLU A 32 1.56 -20.33 10.27
C GLU A 32 1.53 -18.81 10.49
N HIS A 33 2.45 -18.09 9.86
CA HIS A 33 2.43 -16.63 9.81
C HIS A 33 1.48 -16.19 8.68
N THR A 34 0.30 -15.76 9.06
CA THR A 34 -0.65 -15.08 8.15
C THR A 34 -0.15 -13.66 7.86
N ALA A 35 0.19 -13.40 6.62
CA ALA A 35 0.59 -12.08 6.15
C ALA A 35 -0.58 -11.08 6.23
N ALA A 36 -0.41 -10.00 6.96
CA ALA A 36 -1.38 -8.93 7.08
C ALA A 36 -0.86 -7.67 6.38
N SER A 37 -1.35 -7.41 5.23
CA SER A 37 -1.76 -6.15 4.60
C SER A 37 -1.98 -6.40 3.10
N GLY A 38 -3.22 -6.29 2.67
CA GLY A 38 -3.61 -6.38 1.27
C GLY A 38 -4.35 -7.61 0.83
N VAL A 39 -4.20 -8.78 1.38
CA VAL A 39 -5.09 -9.93 1.09
C VAL A 39 -4.93 -11.00 2.16
N GLN A 40 -5.91 -11.16 3.05
CA GLN A 40 -6.04 -12.39 3.82
C GLN A 40 -6.57 -13.52 2.91
N PRO A 41 -6.07 -14.76 3.03
CA PRO A 41 -6.68 -15.89 2.32
C PRO A 41 -8.13 -16.06 2.77
N ALA A 42 -9.03 -16.33 1.81
CA ALA A 42 -10.46 -16.55 2.03
C ALA A 42 -10.68 -17.83 2.88
N GLY A 43 -10.69 -17.67 4.19
CA GLY A 43 -11.00 -18.72 5.15
C GLY A 43 -11.39 -18.07 6.47
N ASN A 44 -12.70 -18.06 6.82
CA ASN A 44 -13.27 -17.55 8.07
C ASN A 44 -12.91 -16.10 8.44
N ALA A 45 -12.85 -15.20 7.47
CA ALA A 45 -12.69 -13.77 7.75
C ALA A 45 -13.87 -13.29 8.62
N ARG A 46 -13.57 -12.80 9.81
CA ARG A 46 -14.58 -12.17 10.66
C ARG A 46 -15.10 -10.91 9.95
N PRO A 47 -16.39 -10.60 10.01
CA PRO A 47 -16.89 -9.35 9.47
C PRO A 47 -16.20 -8.17 10.18
N PRO A 48 -15.91 -7.08 9.45
CA PRO A 48 -15.27 -5.93 10.05
C PRO A 48 -16.15 -5.36 11.16
N ARG A 49 -15.54 -5.12 12.32
CA ARG A 49 -16.21 -4.47 13.45
C ARG A 49 -16.15 -2.95 13.34
N PHE A 50 -15.04 -2.44 12.84
CA PHE A 50 -14.78 -1.01 12.70
C PHE A 50 -14.13 -0.71 11.35
N ALA A 51 -14.42 0.49 10.84
CA ALA A 51 -13.86 1.05 9.64
C ALA A 51 -13.21 2.40 9.97
N TYR A 52 -11.99 2.61 9.51
CA TYR A 52 -11.22 3.85 9.70
C TYR A 52 -11.03 4.52 8.36
N VAL A 53 -11.46 5.79 8.27
CA VAL A 53 -11.44 6.55 7.03
C VAL A 53 -10.47 7.72 7.19
N GLY A 54 -9.42 7.73 6.38
CA GLY A 54 -8.52 8.85 6.23
C GLY A 54 -9.08 9.87 5.25
N THR A 55 -8.83 11.15 5.49
CA THR A 55 -9.39 12.26 4.71
C THR A 55 -8.35 13.33 4.38
N TYR A 56 -8.66 14.17 3.41
CA TYR A 56 -7.97 15.44 3.26
C TYR A 56 -8.70 16.55 4.03
N THR A 57 -8.00 17.16 4.99
CA THR A 57 -8.57 18.18 5.87
C THR A 57 -8.34 19.62 5.37
N PHE A 58 -7.43 19.81 4.42
CA PHE A 58 -7.14 21.06 3.72
C PHE A 58 -6.53 20.76 2.35
N ASN A 59 -6.18 21.78 1.58
CA ASN A 59 -5.67 21.59 0.22
C ASN A 59 -4.59 20.53 0.14
N ALA A 60 -4.88 19.48 -0.61
CA ALA A 60 -3.93 18.41 -0.85
C ALA A 60 -2.94 18.80 -1.97
N PRO A 61 -1.73 18.19 -2.00
CA PRO A 61 -0.81 18.34 -3.11
C PRO A 61 -1.46 17.96 -4.44
N GLY A 62 -1.11 18.66 -5.51
CA GLY A 62 -1.66 18.41 -6.84
C GLY A 62 -3.07 18.99 -7.10
N GLY A 63 -3.52 19.94 -6.27
CA GLY A 63 -4.75 20.71 -6.52
C GLY A 63 -6.05 19.95 -6.21
N THR A 64 -5.99 18.83 -5.51
CA THR A 64 -7.17 18.18 -4.94
C THR A 64 -7.48 18.84 -3.60
N ALA A 65 -8.43 19.78 -3.57
CA ALA A 65 -8.84 20.43 -2.34
C ALA A 65 -9.42 19.42 -1.36
N GLY A 66 -8.94 19.43 -0.12
CA GLY A 66 -9.65 18.89 1.01
C GLY A 66 -10.90 19.74 1.25
N GLY A 67 -12.02 19.12 1.53
CA GLY A 67 -13.22 19.86 1.90
C GLY A 67 -13.02 20.55 3.25
N PRO A 68 -13.53 21.80 3.43
CA PRO A 68 -13.40 22.53 4.70
C PRO A 68 -14.09 21.82 5.87
N ALA A 69 -14.92 20.80 5.61
CA ALA A 69 -15.63 20.02 6.62
C ALA A 69 -14.86 18.81 7.14
N ALA A 70 -13.79 18.35 6.47
CA ALA A 70 -13.03 17.20 6.94
C ALA A 70 -12.12 17.58 8.11
N ARG A 71 -12.07 16.71 9.12
CA ARG A 71 -11.38 16.99 10.39
C ARG A 71 -10.25 16.01 10.72
N GLY A 72 -10.14 14.91 9.99
CA GLY A 72 -9.09 13.92 10.26
C GLY A 72 -9.55 12.50 9.99
N ILE A 73 -9.36 11.58 10.96
CA ILE A 73 -9.73 10.17 10.83
C ILE A 73 -11.16 9.98 11.35
N TYR A 74 -12.03 9.41 10.52
CA TYR A 74 -13.40 9.05 10.90
C TYR A 74 -13.43 7.57 11.30
N VAL A 75 -13.90 7.30 12.50
CA VAL A 75 -14.15 5.93 13.00
C VAL A 75 -15.62 5.60 12.79
N LEU A 76 -15.88 4.55 12.04
CA LEU A 76 -17.23 4.10 11.69
C LEU A 76 -17.46 2.67 12.19
N ALA A 77 -18.67 2.36 12.61
CA ALA A 77 -19.14 1.00 12.88
C ALA A 77 -19.99 0.52 11.70
N PRO A 78 -19.51 -0.42 10.88
CA PRO A 78 -20.27 -0.99 9.78
C PRO A 78 -21.48 -1.77 10.34
N ARG A 79 -22.70 -1.42 9.89
CA ARG A 79 -23.94 -2.12 10.27
C ARG A 79 -24.89 -2.16 9.08
N GLY A 80 -24.90 -3.29 8.36
CA GLY A 80 -25.70 -3.43 7.15
C GLY A 80 -25.35 -2.34 6.12
N ASP A 81 -26.36 -1.75 5.50
CA ASP A 81 -26.22 -0.76 4.43
C ASP A 81 -25.95 0.66 4.92
N ALA A 82 -25.89 0.89 6.24
CA ALA A 82 -25.61 2.20 6.81
C ALA A 82 -24.59 2.10 7.94
N TRP A 83 -23.47 2.80 7.81
CA TRP A 83 -22.43 2.82 8.83
C TRP A 83 -22.61 3.99 9.78
N THR A 84 -22.41 3.74 11.07
CA THR A 84 -22.59 4.76 12.11
C THR A 84 -21.24 5.35 12.50
N GLN A 85 -21.12 6.69 12.50
CA GLN A 85 -19.95 7.39 13.01
C GLN A 85 -19.83 7.20 14.52
N VAL A 86 -18.68 6.69 14.97
CA VAL A 86 -18.35 6.48 16.39
C VAL A 86 -17.50 7.61 16.93
N GLN A 87 -16.52 8.10 16.12
CA GLN A 87 -15.56 9.12 16.54
C GLN A 87 -15.06 9.87 15.31
N VAL A 88 -14.63 11.10 15.51
CA VAL A 88 -13.71 11.82 14.58
C VAL A 88 -12.48 12.21 15.38
N VAL A 89 -11.31 11.79 14.89
CA VAL A 89 -10.01 12.13 15.47
C VAL A 89 -9.40 13.26 14.66
N GLU A 90 -9.09 14.36 15.32
CA GLU A 90 -8.41 15.48 14.67
C GLU A 90 -7.01 15.07 14.21
N SER A 91 -6.76 15.18 12.93
CA SER A 91 -5.49 14.88 12.29
C SER A 91 -5.36 15.65 10.98
N ALA A 92 -4.18 16.13 10.68
CA ALA A 92 -3.92 16.94 9.49
C ALA A 92 -3.63 16.06 8.28
N ASN A 93 -4.51 16.07 7.27
CA ASN A 93 -4.38 15.24 6.05
C ASN A 93 -3.95 13.79 6.32
N PRO A 94 -4.67 13.00 7.14
CA PRO A 94 -4.37 11.58 7.33
C PRO A 94 -4.75 10.79 6.07
N SER A 95 -3.96 10.94 5.01
CA SER A 95 -4.32 10.50 3.66
C SER A 95 -4.18 9.00 3.43
N PHE A 96 -3.39 8.30 4.25
CA PHE A 96 -3.27 6.84 4.19
C PHE A 96 -3.16 6.24 5.59
N LEU A 97 -3.80 5.09 5.78
CA LEU A 97 -3.92 4.38 7.06
C LEU A 97 -3.47 2.93 6.91
N ALA A 98 -2.93 2.35 7.98
CA ALA A 98 -2.65 0.92 8.07
C ALA A 98 -3.00 0.39 9.46
N VAL A 99 -3.74 -0.72 9.53
CA VAL A 99 -4.00 -1.44 10.78
C VAL A 99 -2.85 -2.40 11.04
N HIS A 100 -2.38 -2.44 12.28
CA HIS A 100 -1.36 -3.40 12.71
C HIS A 100 -1.88 -4.85 12.62
N PRO A 101 -1.05 -5.84 12.28
CA PRO A 101 -1.47 -7.25 12.20
C PRO A 101 -2.18 -7.80 13.44
N ASN A 102 -1.82 -7.31 14.65
CA ASN A 102 -2.48 -7.71 15.90
C ASN A 102 -3.83 -7.03 16.16
N GLN A 103 -4.30 -6.15 15.27
CA GLN A 103 -5.57 -5.42 15.34
C GLN A 103 -5.71 -4.45 16.55
N ARG A 104 -4.60 -4.15 17.25
CA ARG A 104 -4.60 -3.28 18.44
C ARG A 104 -4.17 -1.85 18.13
N PHE A 105 -3.55 -1.62 16.98
CA PHE A 105 -2.99 -0.32 16.62
C PHE A 105 -3.35 0.07 15.19
N LEU A 106 -3.43 1.37 14.96
CA LEU A 106 -3.60 1.98 13.65
C LEU A 106 -2.52 3.03 13.44
N TYR A 107 -1.97 3.08 12.24
CA TYR A 107 -0.99 4.08 11.82
C TYR A 107 -1.56 4.94 10.71
N ALA A 108 -1.26 6.23 10.75
CA ALA A 108 -1.61 7.20 9.72
C ALA A 108 -0.37 7.96 9.27
N ILE A 109 -0.33 8.34 8.01
CA ILE A 109 0.60 9.37 7.54
C ILE A 109 -0.14 10.70 7.43
N ASN A 110 0.56 11.79 7.70
CA ASN A 110 0.07 13.14 7.47
C ASN A 110 0.73 13.68 6.18
N GLU A 111 -0.05 13.77 5.10
CA GLU A 111 0.41 14.23 3.79
C GLU A 111 0.59 15.76 3.81
N LEU A 112 1.74 16.20 4.33
CA LEU A 112 2.09 17.59 4.59
C LEU A 112 3.33 18.00 3.82
N GLU A 113 3.38 19.28 3.43
CA GLU A 113 4.60 19.94 2.94
C GLU A 113 5.48 20.43 4.08
N VAL A 114 4.86 20.81 5.20
CA VAL A 114 5.55 21.32 6.36
C VAL A 114 4.98 20.71 7.63
N TYR A 115 5.83 20.14 8.46
CA TYR A 115 5.51 19.66 9.80
C TYR A 115 6.47 20.30 10.82
N GLU A 116 5.92 20.96 11.86
CA GLU A 116 6.69 21.69 12.89
C GLU A 116 7.76 22.64 12.32
N GLY A 117 7.40 23.36 11.25
CA GLY A 117 8.27 24.34 10.60
C GLY A 117 9.39 23.74 9.73
N ARG A 118 9.38 22.43 9.47
CA ARG A 118 10.36 21.73 8.63
C ARG A 118 9.69 21.17 7.37
N PRO A 119 10.40 21.08 6.22
CA PRO A 119 9.86 20.58 4.97
C PRO A 119 9.80 19.04 4.99
N ASN A 120 8.86 18.48 5.74
CA ASN A 120 8.57 17.04 5.83
C ASN A 120 7.12 16.82 6.26
N GLY A 121 6.65 15.58 6.12
CA GLY A 121 5.41 15.09 6.71
C GLY A 121 5.66 14.40 8.05
N SER A 122 4.61 13.77 8.58
CA SER A 122 4.67 12.99 9.82
C SER A 122 3.93 11.67 9.70
N ALA A 123 4.14 10.79 10.68
CA ALA A 123 3.35 9.58 10.90
C ALA A 123 2.80 9.58 12.33
N GLU A 124 1.60 9.07 12.51
CA GLU A 124 0.87 8.98 13.78
C GLU A 124 0.60 7.53 14.13
N ALA A 125 0.72 7.18 15.40
CA ALA A 125 0.33 5.90 15.96
C ALA A 125 -0.87 6.06 16.90
N TYR A 126 -1.83 5.15 16.80
CA TYR A 126 -3.03 5.12 17.62
C TYR A 126 -3.25 3.74 18.22
N ALA A 127 -3.70 3.69 19.48
CA ALA A 127 -4.31 2.49 20.05
C ALA A 127 -5.78 2.39 19.61
N ILE A 128 -6.21 1.17 19.31
CA ILE A 128 -7.60 0.84 18.96
C ILE A 128 -8.26 0.26 20.22
N ASP A 129 -9.35 0.88 20.69
CA ASP A 129 -10.17 0.27 21.72
C ASP A 129 -10.92 -0.97 21.16
N PRO A 130 -10.73 -2.16 21.74
CA PRO A 130 -11.33 -3.39 21.20
C PRO A 130 -12.86 -3.45 21.37
N HIS A 131 -13.46 -2.60 22.19
CA HIS A 131 -14.91 -2.61 22.46
C HIS A 131 -15.68 -1.71 21.50
N ASP A 132 -15.23 -0.49 21.30
CA ASP A 132 -15.94 0.51 20.51
C ASP A 132 -15.15 1.05 19.31
N GLY A 133 -13.92 0.57 19.10
CA GLY A 133 -13.06 0.94 17.96
C GLY A 133 -12.46 2.33 18.03
N LYS A 134 -12.69 3.07 19.11
CA LYS A 134 -12.14 4.42 19.25
C LYS A 134 -10.62 4.41 19.24
N LEU A 135 -10.08 5.48 18.67
CA LEU A 135 -8.65 5.72 18.56
C LEU A 135 -8.17 6.64 19.69
N THR A 136 -7.08 6.25 20.32
CA THR A 136 -6.30 7.10 21.23
C THR A 136 -4.91 7.30 20.66
N LEU A 137 -4.51 8.57 20.44
CA LEU A 137 -3.16 8.88 19.95
C LEU A 137 -2.10 8.39 20.93
N LEU A 138 -1.15 7.61 20.46
CA LEU A 138 0.03 7.18 21.20
C LEU A 138 1.15 8.20 21.02
N ASN A 139 1.63 8.36 19.80
CA ASN A 139 2.66 9.34 19.48
C ASN A 139 2.61 9.79 18.02
N ARG A 140 3.43 10.80 17.70
CA ARG A 140 3.74 11.30 16.36
C ARG A 140 5.22 11.29 16.13
N GLN A 141 5.63 10.93 14.91
CA GLN A 141 7.03 11.00 14.49
C GLN A 141 7.17 11.84 13.22
N PRO A 142 8.11 12.79 13.19
CA PRO A 142 8.48 13.46 11.95
C PRO A 142 9.13 12.45 11.00
N LEU A 143 8.80 12.55 9.72
CA LEU A 143 9.49 11.81 8.67
C LEU A 143 10.81 12.49 8.30
N SER A 144 11.64 11.82 7.51
CA SER A 144 12.93 12.37 7.10
C SER A 144 12.78 13.64 6.25
N LEU A 145 13.79 14.48 6.26
CA LEU A 145 13.88 15.68 5.38
C LEU A 145 14.21 15.34 3.92
N SER A 146 14.06 14.06 3.53
CA SER A 146 14.31 13.61 2.16
C SER A 146 13.23 14.04 1.17
N GLY A 147 12.08 14.47 1.67
CA GLY A 147 10.94 14.94 0.88
C GLY A 147 9.75 15.28 1.74
N THR A 148 8.67 15.70 1.08
CA THR A 148 7.39 16.10 1.67
C THR A 148 6.26 15.25 1.10
N ASN A 149 5.04 15.42 1.63
CA ASN A 149 3.85 14.75 1.12
C ASN A 149 3.97 13.21 1.12
N PRO A 150 4.06 12.55 2.30
CA PRO A 150 3.98 11.10 2.35
C PRO A 150 2.65 10.63 1.76
N ALA A 151 2.69 9.60 0.89
CA ALA A 151 1.55 9.16 0.09
C ALA A 151 1.01 7.78 0.46
N HIS A 152 1.81 6.94 1.11
CA HIS A 152 1.40 5.58 1.45
C HIS A 152 2.12 5.07 2.69
N VAL A 153 1.44 4.17 3.43
CA VAL A 153 1.99 3.50 4.61
C VAL A 153 1.64 2.02 4.62
N ALA A 154 2.60 1.18 5.03
CA ALA A 154 2.39 -0.25 5.24
C ALA A 154 3.09 -0.72 6.51
N VAL A 155 2.48 -1.65 7.24
CA VAL A 155 3.07 -2.32 8.40
C VAL A 155 3.67 -3.65 7.96
N SER A 156 4.85 -3.98 8.45
CA SER A 156 5.47 -5.28 8.18
C SER A 156 4.62 -6.43 8.76
N PRO A 157 4.65 -7.63 8.14
CA PRO A 157 3.86 -8.76 8.62
C PRO A 157 4.17 -9.18 10.08
N ASP A 158 5.38 -8.94 10.55
CA ASP A 158 5.78 -9.17 11.94
C ASP A 158 5.35 -8.03 12.90
N GLY A 159 4.78 -6.96 12.38
CA GLY A 159 4.29 -5.81 13.13
C GLY A 159 5.37 -4.87 13.68
N ARG A 160 6.64 -5.04 13.28
CA ARG A 160 7.77 -4.31 13.90
C ARG A 160 8.26 -3.10 13.12
N THR A 161 7.79 -2.92 11.90
CA THR A 161 8.27 -1.86 11.02
C THR A 161 7.13 -1.20 10.28
N LEU A 162 7.10 0.12 10.31
CA LEU A 162 6.27 0.95 9.45
C LEU A 162 7.09 1.41 8.24
N CYS A 163 6.57 1.15 7.03
CA CYS A 163 7.15 1.59 5.77
C CYS A 163 6.34 2.76 5.23
N VAL A 164 6.98 3.86 4.86
CA VAL A 164 6.33 5.07 4.35
C VAL A 164 6.94 5.49 3.02
N SER A 165 6.10 5.73 1.99
CA SER A 165 6.50 6.37 0.74
C SER A 165 6.30 7.87 0.82
N ILE A 166 7.31 8.64 0.42
CA ILE A 166 7.29 10.12 0.42
C ILE A 166 7.29 10.59 -1.03
N TYR A 167 6.16 11.14 -1.47
CA TYR A 167 5.91 11.49 -2.87
C TYR A 167 6.86 12.59 -3.37
N SER A 168 6.82 13.77 -2.75
CA SER A 168 7.66 14.89 -3.16
C SER A 168 9.08 14.68 -2.68
N GLY A 169 9.94 14.20 -3.57
CA GLY A 169 11.34 13.88 -3.30
C GLY A 169 11.71 12.41 -3.46
N GLY A 170 10.75 11.53 -3.76
CA GLY A 170 10.99 10.13 -4.13
C GLY A 170 11.73 9.33 -3.06
N ALA A 171 11.28 9.42 -1.81
CA ALA A 171 11.96 8.76 -0.70
C ALA A 171 11.07 7.67 -0.07
N TYR A 172 11.72 6.68 0.54
CA TYR A 172 11.10 5.64 1.35
C TYR A 172 11.71 5.68 2.74
N ASN A 173 10.86 5.67 3.77
CA ASN A 173 11.28 5.69 5.17
C ASN A 173 10.85 4.43 5.90
N LEU A 174 11.67 3.98 6.84
CA LEU A 174 11.32 2.95 7.82
C LEU A 174 11.29 3.58 9.21
N LEU A 175 10.26 3.22 9.99
CA LEU A 175 10.16 3.55 11.40
C LEU A 175 9.93 2.24 12.18
N PRO A 176 10.69 1.98 13.26
CA PRO A 176 10.41 0.84 14.12
C PRO A 176 9.09 1.05 14.88
N ILE A 177 8.38 -0.04 15.12
CA ILE A 177 7.17 -0.10 15.95
C ILE A 177 7.52 -0.81 17.25
N GLY A 178 7.24 -0.17 18.37
CA GLY A 178 7.39 -0.73 19.71
C GLY A 178 6.30 -1.76 20.06
N GLU A 179 6.51 -2.55 21.12
CA GLU A 179 5.51 -3.52 21.60
C GLU A 179 4.23 -2.83 22.11
N ASP A 180 4.35 -1.58 22.53
CA ASP A 180 3.27 -0.68 22.95
C ASP A 180 2.55 -0.03 21.76
N GLY A 181 3.04 -0.23 20.53
CA GLY A 181 2.51 0.34 19.30
C GLY A 181 3.05 1.72 18.97
N GLU A 182 3.88 2.32 19.78
CA GLU A 182 4.51 3.61 19.48
C GLU A 182 5.51 3.52 18.33
N LEU A 183 5.59 4.59 17.54
CA LEU A 183 6.58 4.73 16.48
C LEU A 183 7.91 5.24 17.05
N GLY A 184 8.99 4.56 16.71
CA GLY A 184 10.32 5.10 16.89
C GLY A 184 10.69 6.13 15.80
N THR A 185 11.86 6.75 15.94
CA THR A 185 12.40 7.67 14.93
C THR A 185 12.76 6.93 13.63
N VAL A 186 12.81 7.64 12.50
CA VAL A 186 13.19 7.08 11.20
C VAL A 186 14.53 6.35 11.32
N SER A 187 14.53 5.04 11.06
CA SER A 187 15.69 4.15 11.15
C SER A 187 16.37 3.91 9.79
N GLY A 188 15.58 3.93 8.71
CA GLY A 188 16.04 3.66 7.36
C GLY A 188 15.47 4.64 6.35
N ILE A 189 16.31 5.05 5.40
CA ILE A 189 15.94 5.95 4.31
C ILE A 189 16.53 5.38 3.03
N PHE A 190 15.70 5.30 1.99
CA PHE A 190 16.16 5.16 0.61
C PHE A 190 15.59 6.33 -0.18
N LYS A 191 16.41 6.99 -1.00
CA LYS A 191 15.98 8.08 -1.88
C LYS A 191 16.29 7.71 -3.32
N ASP A 192 15.28 7.75 -4.17
CA ASP A 192 15.43 7.52 -5.59
C ASP A 192 16.01 8.75 -6.29
N THR A 193 16.48 8.57 -7.53
CA THR A 193 17.09 9.60 -8.36
C THR A 193 16.66 9.43 -9.80
N GLY A 194 16.56 10.53 -10.53
CA GLY A 194 16.18 10.55 -11.95
C GLY A 194 14.89 11.32 -12.18
N SER A 195 14.36 11.16 -13.39
CA SER A 195 13.12 11.79 -13.86
C SER A 195 12.56 10.96 -15.01
N GLY A 196 11.31 11.24 -15.41
CA GLY A 196 10.67 10.64 -16.57
C GLY A 196 10.38 11.66 -17.67
N PRO A 197 9.74 11.24 -18.77
CA PRO A 197 9.54 12.09 -19.94
C PRO A 197 8.34 13.06 -19.84
N ARG A 198 7.48 12.92 -18.80
CA ARG A 198 6.30 13.78 -18.65
C ARG A 198 6.55 14.94 -17.68
N PRO A 199 5.79 16.06 -17.80
CA PRO A 199 5.90 17.17 -16.86
C PRO A 199 5.71 16.76 -15.41
N GLU A 200 4.86 15.75 -15.14
CA GLU A 200 4.58 15.21 -13.80
C GLU A 200 5.70 14.29 -13.29
N GLN A 201 6.79 14.14 -14.05
CA GLN A 201 7.93 13.27 -13.74
C GLN A 201 9.24 14.06 -13.69
N GLU A 202 9.21 15.33 -13.29
CA GLU A 202 10.38 16.21 -13.19
C GLU A 202 11.42 15.73 -12.16
N ALA A 203 10.95 14.93 -11.18
CA ALA A 203 11.73 14.36 -10.09
C ALA A 203 11.20 12.98 -9.70
N PRO A 204 11.87 12.23 -8.82
CA PRO A 204 11.32 11.01 -8.24
C PRO A 204 10.08 11.29 -7.38
N HIS A 205 9.06 10.44 -7.51
CA HIS A 205 7.79 10.52 -6.78
C HIS A 205 7.39 9.13 -6.25
N ALA A 206 7.97 8.73 -5.12
CA ALA A 206 7.65 7.46 -4.48
C ALA A 206 6.20 7.45 -4.00
N HIS A 207 5.39 6.48 -4.47
CA HIS A 207 3.95 6.52 -4.23
C HIS A 207 3.43 5.41 -3.32
N MET A 208 3.95 4.19 -3.39
CA MET A 208 3.50 3.05 -2.60
C MET A 208 4.67 2.24 -2.04
N MET A 209 4.46 1.59 -0.91
CA MET A 209 5.23 0.44 -0.42
C MET A 209 4.26 -0.67 -0.04
N LEU A 210 4.53 -1.90 -0.49
CA LEU A 210 3.72 -3.09 -0.21
C LEU A 210 4.65 -4.26 0.12
N PHE A 211 4.37 -5.02 1.18
CA PHE A 211 5.05 -6.29 1.43
C PHE A 211 4.59 -7.36 0.44
N ASP A 212 5.51 -8.17 -0.02
CA ASP A 212 5.18 -9.34 -0.83
C ASP A 212 4.46 -10.41 0.00
N THR A 213 3.96 -11.46 -0.66
CA THR A 213 3.20 -12.53 0.00
C THR A 213 4.03 -13.35 0.98
N THR A 214 5.36 -13.26 0.93
CA THR A 214 6.27 -13.93 1.88
C THR A 214 6.63 -13.05 3.07
N GLY A 215 6.42 -11.74 2.96
CA GLY A 215 6.86 -10.74 3.93
C GLY A 215 8.37 -10.49 3.93
N GLN A 216 9.11 -11.08 3.00
CA GLN A 216 10.57 -10.93 2.93
C GLN A 216 10.99 -9.69 2.14
N HIS A 217 10.14 -9.24 1.21
CA HIS A 217 10.44 -8.09 0.37
C HIS A 217 9.37 -7.00 0.49
N VAL A 218 9.81 -5.77 0.30
CA VAL A 218 8.95 -4.59 0.17
C VAL A 218 9.07 -4.07 -1.26
N ILE A 219 7.93 -3.95 -1.93
CA ILE A 219 7.82 -3.45 -3.29
C ILE A 219 7.42 -1.98 -3.22
N GLY A 220 8.25 -1.10 -3.75
CA GLY A 220 7.99 0.34 -3.86
C GLY A 220 7.75 0.75 -5.31
N THR A 221 6.84 1.70 -5.55
CA THR A 221 6.66 2.32 -6.86
C THR A 221 7.17 3.75 -6.84
N ASP A 222 7.78 4.18 -7.93
CA ASP A 222 8.17 5.58 -8.13
C ASP A 222 7.57 6.09 -9.45
N LEU A 223 6.55 6.94 -9.33
CA LEU A 223 5.80 7.52 -10.45
C LEU A 223 6.70 8.42 -11.31
N GLY A 224 7.60 9.17 -10.68
CA GLY A 224 8.44 10.17 -11.36
C GLY A 224 9.55 9.55 -12.17
N THR A 225 10.04 8.35 -11.83
CA THR A 225 11.15 7.68 -12.51
C THR A 225 10.72 6.45 -13.30
N ASP A 226 9.42 6.14 -13.36
CA ASP A 226 8.89 4.92 -13.99
C ASP A 226 9.54 3.64 -13.46
N ARG A 227 9.65 3.50 -12.12
CA ARG A 227 10.33 2.36 -11.49
C ARG A 227 9.47 1.59 -10.51
N ILE A 228 9.79 0.30 -10.45
CA ILE A 228 9.40 -0.60 -9.37
C ILE A 228 10.69 -0.94 -8.62
N ASN A 229 10.81 -0.51 -7.38
CA ASN A 229 11.93 -0.80 -6.49
C ASN A 229 11.54 -1.96 -5.58
N VAL A 230 12.41 -2.95 -5.40
CA VAL A 230 12.21 -4.04 -4.45
C VAL A 230 13.33 -4.04 -3.43
N PHE A 231 12.97 -4.13 -2.16
CA PHE A 231 13.88 -4.07 -1.03
C PHE A 231 13.69 -5.26 -0.12
N ALA A 232 14.76 -5.70 0.55
CA ALA A 232 14.67 -6.40 1.83
C ALA A 232 14.89 -5.39 2.97
N ILE A 233 14.39 -5.69 4.17
CA ILE A 233 14.70 -4.92 5.37
C ILE A 233 15.81 -5.63 6.15
N GLU A 234 16.99 -5.02 6.20
CA GLU A 234 18.17 -5.59 6.86
C GLU A 234 18.71 -4.59 7.89
N GLY A 235 18.74 -5.00 9.15
CA GLY A 235 19.21 -4.13 10.24
C GLY A 235 18.43 -2.80 10.34
N GLY A 236 17.15 -2.81 10.02
CA GLY A 236 16.30 -1.60 10.02
C GLY A 236 16.55 -0.65 8.84
N LYS A 237 17.18 -1.13 7.76
CA LYS A 237 17.45 -0.35 6.54
C LYS A 237 16.88 -1.04 5.31
N LEU A 238 16.58 -0.25 4.29
CA LEU A 238 16.14 -0.73 2.96
C LEU A 238 17.37 -1.17 2.17
N ALA A 239 17.49 -2.46 1.91
CA ALA A 239 18.52 -3.07 1.08
C ALA A 239 17.93 -3.40 -0.30
N PRO A 240 18.32 -2.71 -1.40
CA PRO A 240 17.77 -2.97 -2.73
C PRO A 240 18.02 -4.42 -3.16
N ARG A 241 16.99 -5.03 -3.77
CA ARG A 241 17.03 -6.36 -4.40
C ARG A 241 16.84 -6.27 -5.90
N ASP A 242 15.91 -5.42 -6.32
CA ASP A 242 15.67 -5.15 -7.74
C ASP A 242 15.23 -3.71 -7.97
N ARG A 243 15.47 -3.20 -9.18
CA ARG A 243 15.03 -1.88 -9.64
C ARG A 243 14.57 -1.98 -11.08
N ALA A 244 13.37 -2.51 -11.27
CA ALA A 244 12.80 -2.70 -12.59
C ALA A 244 12.36 -1.37 -13.21
N GLN A 245 12.90 -1.06 -14.39
CA GLN A 245 12.48 0.07 -15.21
C GLN A 245 11.26 -0.37 -16.01
N ILE A 246 10.15 0.38 -15.90
CA ILE A 246 8.97 0.14 -16.72
C ILE A 246 8.92 1.14 -17.90
N LYS A 247 7.89 0.99 -18.76
CA LYS A 247 7.73 1.85 -19.93
C LYS A 247 7.77 3.34 -19.53
N PRO A 248 8.64 4.16 -20.15
CA PRO A 248 8.73 5.58 -19.86
C PRO A 248 7.40 6.32 -20.06
N GLY A 249 7.06 7.20 -19.13
CA GLY A 249 5.82 7.99 -19.14
C GLY A 249 4.59 7.24 -18.62
N SER A 250 4.76 6.07 -18.03
CA SER A 250 3.66 5.28 -17.42
C SER A 250 3.18 5.87 -16.10
N GLY A 251 4.10 6.27 -15.23
CA GLY A 251 3.81 6.76 -13.90
C GLY A 251 3.22 5.68 -12.99
N PRO A 252 4.01 4.66 -12.55
CA PRO A 252 3.53 3.60 -11.65
C PRO A 252 3.13 4.18 -10.30
N ARG A 253 1.90 3.88 -9.89
CA ARG A 253 1.32 4.44 -8.67
C ARG A 253 1.18 3.39 -7.57
N HIS A 254 0.35 2.40 -7.78
CA HIS A 254 0.09 1.31 -6.84
C HIS A 254 0.30 -0.04 -7.52
N VAL A 255 0.48 -1.07 -6.70
CA VAL A 255 0.66 -2.45 -7.15
C VAL A 255 -0.29 -3.39 -6.42
N ALA A 256 -0.63 -4.49 -7.08
CA ALA A 256 -1.35 -5.61 -6.49
C ALA A 256 -0.63 -6.92 -6.85
N LEU A 257 -0.40 -7.77 -5.84
CA LEU A 257 0.15 -9.09 -6.05
C LEU A 257 -0.96 -10.12 -6.25
N HIS A 258 -0.76 -11.03 -7.19
CA HIS A 258 -1.59 -12.22 -7.28
C HIS A 258 -1.44 -13.07 -5.99
N PRO A 259 -2.49 -13.72 -5.46
CA PRO A 259 -2.41 -14.51 -4.23
C PRO A 259 -1.35 -15.62 -4.26
N GLN A 260 -1.00 -16.14 -5.44
CA GLN A 260 0.10 -17.09 -5.60
C GLN A 260 1.51 -16.47 -5.51
N GLY A 261 1.62 -15.14 -5.39
CA GLY A 261 2.87 -14.41 -5.22
C GLY A 261 3.80 -14.35 -6.44
N LYS A 262 3.37 -14.82 -7.62
CA LYS A 262 4.23 -14.92 -8.82
C LYS A 262 3.93 -13.88 -9.91
N LEU A 263 2.93 -13.06 -9.71
CA LEU A 263 2.53 -12.02 -10.64
C LEU A 263 2.30 -10.70 -9.90
N LEU A 264 2.80 -9.63 -10.48
CA LEU A 264 2.67 -8.26 -10.01
C LEU A 264 1.89 -7.45 -11.03
N TYR A 265 0.82 -6.80 -10.61
CA TYR A 265 0.03 -5.88 -11.43
C TYR A 265 0.25 -4.45 -10.96
N VAL A 266 0.54 -3.55 -11.87
CA VAL A 266 0.90 -2.16 -11.59
C VAL A 266 -0.10 -1.24 -12.25
N ILE A 267 -0.80 -0.41 -11.48
CA ILE A 267 -1.58 0.68 -12.07
C ILE A 267 -0.67 1.87 -12.38
N ASN A 268 -0.70 2.30 -13.63
CA ASN A 268 0.05 3.42 -14.14
C ASN A 268 -0.85 4.66 -14.19
N GLU A 269 -0.61 5.62 -13.30
CA GLU A 269 -1.45 6.80 -13.15
C GLU A 269 -1.50 7.64 -14.41
N LEU A 270 -0.33 7.98 -14.96
CA LEU A 270 -0.22 8.95 -16.05
C LEU A 270 -0.67 8.39 -17.41
N GLU A 271 -0.57 7.08 -17.59
CA GLU A 271 -1.00 6.39 -18.80
C GLU A 271 -2.45 5.89 -18.71
N GLY A 272 -2.98 5.66 -17.50
CA GLY A 272 -4.29 5.04 -17.26
C GLY A 272 -4.30 3.59 -17.79
N SER A 273 -3.33 2.81 -17.33
CA SER A 273 -3.17 1.40 -17.72
C SER A 273 -2.82 0.52 -16.53
N VAL A 274 -3.03 -0.78 -16.67
CA VAL A 274 -2.46 -1.81 -15.80
C VAL A 274 -1.42 -2.59 -16.58
N ALA A 275 -0.21 -2.72 -16.03
CA ALA A 275 0.85 -3.59 -16.53
C ALA A 275 0.96 -4.84 -15.65
N CYS A 276 1.16 -6.00 -16.27
CA CYS A 276 1.40 -7.28 -15.61
C CYS A 276 2.87 -7.68 -15.77
N HIS A 277 3.53 -8.01 -14.65
CA HIS A 277 4.90 -8.50 -14.60
C HIS A 277 4.95 -9.85 -13.89
N GLY A 278 5.96 -10.68 -14.21
CA GLY A 278 6.30 -11.79 -13.33
C GLY A 278 7.01 -11.28 -12.08
N TYR A 279 6.86 -12.00 -10.99
CA TYR A 279 7.55 -11.72 -9.74
C TYR A 279 8.11 -13.01 -9.14
N ASP A 280 9.37 -12.97 -8.73
CA ASP A 280 10.00 -14.08 -8.01
C ASP A 280 10.11 -13.73 -6.52
N PRO A 281 9.28 -14.33 -5.64
CA PRO A 281 9.30 -14.02 -4.22
C PRO A 281 10.55 -14.51 -3.49
N ALA A 282 11.35 -15.42 -4.09
CA ALA A 282 12.59 -15.88 -3.49
C ALA A 282 13.73 -14.86 -3.63
N THR A 283 13.75 -14.10 -4.71
CA THR A 283 14.81 -13.14 -5.02
C THR A 283 14.35 -11.69 -4.98
N GLY A 284 13.04 -11.44 -5.03
CA GLY A 284 12.45 -10.12 -5.21
C GLY A 284 12.50 -9.62 -6.65
N HIS A 285 12.89 -10.44 -7.62
CA HIS A 285 13.04 -10.02 -9.02
C HIS A 285 11.70 -9.77 -9.70
N VAL A 286 11.60 -8.61 -10.38
CA VAL A 286 10.47 -8.23 -11.24
C VAL A 286 10.87 -8.46 -12.70
N SER A 287 10.20 -9.38 -13.38
CA SER A 287 10.49 -9.68 -14.80
C SER A 287 9.97 -8.59 -15.73
N GLU A 288 10.34 -8.72 -17.02
CA GLU A 288 9.78 -7.87 -18.08
C GLU A 288 8.25 -7.92 -18.12
N GLU A 289 7.67 -6.85 -18.68
CA GLU A 289 6.24 -6.70 -18.84
C GLU A 289 5.66 -7.80 -19.76
N ARG A 290 4.65 -8.52 -19.26
CA ARG A 290 3.95 -9.58 -19.99
C ARG A 290 2.72 -9.07 -20.73
N GLN A 291 2.07 -8.04 -20.19
CA GLN A 291 0.89 -7.43 -20.75
C GLN A 291 0.73 -6.00 -20.24
N ARG A 292 0.14 -5.15 -21.08
CA ARG A 292 -0.37 -3.83 -20.72
C ARG A 292 -1.78 -3.68 -21.25
N ILE A 293 -2.70 -3.18 -20.42
CA ILE A 293 -4.10 -2.98 -20.79
C ILE A 293 -4.60 -1.63 -20.26
N SER A 294 -5.43 -0.94 -21.06
CA SER A 294 -6.04 0.34 -20.62
C SER A 294 -7.05 0.09 -19.49
N THR A 295 -7.12 1.01 -18.53
CA THR A 295 -8.16 1.04 -17.50
C THR A 295 -9.43 1.77 -17.96
N THR A 296 -9.43 2.31 -19.16
CA THR A 296 -10.56 2.98 -19.80
C THR A 296 -10.91 2.28 -21.12
N PRO A 297 -12.17 2.37 -21.60
CA PRO A 297 -12.57 1.75 -22.87
C PRO A 297 -11.82 2.40 -24.05
N ALA A 298 -11.89 1.74 -25.22
CA ALA A 298 -11.13 2.13 -26.40
C ALA A 298 -11.54 3.50 -26.98
N ASP A 299 -12.81 3.89 -26.80
CA ASP A 299 -13.39 5.17 -27.23
C ASP A 299 -13.16 6.31 -26.22
N TYR A 300 -12.48 6.04 -25.12
CA TYR A 300 -12.19 7.07 -24.11
C TYR A 300 -11.26 8.14 -24.67
N THR A 301 -11.72 9.39 -24.58
CA THR A 301 -10.96 10.58 -24.95
C THR A 301 -10.72 11.48 -23.73
N GLY A 302 -9.54 12.07 -23.62
CA GLY A 302 -9.16 12.95 -22.55
C GLY A 302 -8.01 12.43 -21.69
N GLN A 303 -7.65 13.21 -20.67
CA GLN A 303 -6.56 12.87 -19.77
C GLN A 303 -6.96 11.71 -18.86
N LYS A 304 -6.14 10.67 -18.85
CA LYS A 304 -6.29 9.50 -17.97
C LYS A 304 -5.60 9.76 -16.63
N SER A 305 -6.16 9.20 -15.56
CA SER A 305 -5.55 9.22 -14.22
C SER A 305 -5.97 7.99 -13.44
N GLY A 306 -5.19 6.91 -13.55
CA GLY A 306 -5.34 5.71 -12.72
C GLY A 306 -5.08 6.04 -11.24
N ALA A 307 -5.77 5.38 -10.31
CA ALA A 307 -5.55 5.62 -8.89
C ALA A 307 -5.30 4.33 -8.09
N GLU A 308 -6.33 3.59 -7.76
CA GLU A 308 -6.22 2.39 -6.93
C GLU A 308 -6.28 1.11 -7.76
N ILE A 309 -5.61 0.07 -7.27
CA ILE A 309 -5.64 -1.27 -7.86
C ILE A 309 -5.82 -2.31 -6.77
N LEU A 310 -6.79 -3.21 -6.93
CA LEU A 310 -7.06 -4.27 -5.97
C LEU A 310 -7.19 -5.63 -6.66
N MET A 311 -6.50 -6.61 -6.09
CA MET A 311 -6.63 -8.01 -6.45
C MET A 311 -7.75 -8.66 -5.64
N HIS A 312 -8.67 -9.36 -6.31
CA HIS A 312 -9.67 -10.17 -5.63
C HIS A 312 -9.00 -11.38 -4.95
N PRO A 313 -9.41 -11.79 -3.73
CA PRO A 313 -8.78 -12.89 -3.00
C PRO A 313 -8.73 -14.22 -3.77
N SER A 314 -9.68 -14.46 -4.68
CA SER A 314 -9.66 -15.65 -5.53
C SER A 314 -8.56 -15.66 -6.59
N GLY A 315 -7.86 -14.55 -6.82
CA GLY A 315 -6.90 -14.39 -7.92
C GLY A 315 -7.52 -14.33 -9.32
N ARG A 316 -8.86 -14.38 -9.45
CA ARG A 316 -9.55 -14.41 -10.76
C ARG A 316 -9.94 -13.05 -11.30
N PHE A 317 -9.96 -12.02 -10.46
CA PHE A 317 -10.43 -10.69 -10.82
C PHE A 317 -9.51 -9.60 -10.27
N LEU A 318 -9.47 -8.48 -10.99
CA LEU A 318 -8.71 -7.30 -10.61
C LEU A 318 -9.55 -6.05 -10.88
N TYR A 319 -9.46 -5.07 -9.98
CA TYR A 319 -10.20 -3.81 -10.07
C TYR A 319 -9.24 -2.64 -10.07
N ALA A 320 -9.49 -1.65 -10.93
CA ALA A 320 -8.68 -0.44 -11.05
C ALA A 320 -9.57 0.80 -11.15
N SER A 321 -9.28 1.84 -10.39
CA SER A 321 -10.05 3.09 -10.42
C SER A 321 -9.42 4.14 -11.33
N ASN A 322 -10.28 4.96 -11.96
CA ASN A 322 -9.93 6.09 -12.80
C ASN A 322 -10.55 7.36 -12.24
N ARG A 323 -9.78 8.44 -12.17
CA ARG A 323 -10.22 9.76 -11.69
C ARG A 323 -10.40 10.72 -12.86
N LYS A 324 -11.50 11.45 -12.85
CA LYS A 324 -11.77 12.51 -13.82
C LYS A 324 -10.83 13.70 -13.60
N LEU A 325 -9.96 13.94 -14.55
CA LEU A 325 -9.18 15.20 -14.61
C LEU A 325 -9.79 16.12 -15.65
N LYS A 326 -9.27 16.14 -16.88
CA LYS A 326 -9.76 16.93 -18.02
C LYS A 326 -10.42 16.00 -19.03
N SER A 327 -11.66 15.62 -18.78
CA SER A 327 -12.43 14.73 -19.66
C SER A 327 -13.92 14.90 -19.37
N ASP A 328 -14.74 14.92 -20.43
CA ASP A 328 -16.20 14.88 -20.35
C ASP A 328 -16.78 13.50 -20.65
N HIS A 329 -15.93 12.50 -20.81
CA HIS A 329 -16.36 11.13 -21.03
C HIS A 329 -17.14 10.60 -19.81
N PRO A 330 -18.27 9.89 -19.97
CA PRO A 330 -19.09 9.40 -18.86
C PRO A 330 -18.39 8.40 -17.96
N LEU A 331 -17.31 7.75 -18.44
CA LEU A 331 -16.48 6.82 -17.68
C LEU A 331 -15.17 7.46 -17.18
N ALA A 332 -15.08 8.80 -17.12
CA ALA A 332 -13.90 9.48 -16.63
C ALA A 332 -13.65 9.22 -15.13
N ASP A 333 -14.73 9.20 -14.33
CA ASP A 333 -14.74 8.61 -12.99
C ASP A 333 -15.30 7.20 -13.10
N SER A 334 -14.49 6.19 -12.88
CA SER A 334 -14.92 4.80 -13.07
C SER A 334 -14.07 3.79 -12.30
N VAL A 335 -14.62 2.59 -12.16
CA VAL A 335 -13.91 1.37 -11.76
C VAL A 335 -13.91 0.41 -12.95
N ALA A 336 -12.73 0.04 -13.41
CA ALA A 336 -12.53 -1.02 -14.40
C ALA A 336 -12.39 -2.37 -13.67
N ALA A 337 -13.17 -3.35 -14.06
CA ALA A 337 -13.07 -4.74 -13.63
C ALA A 337 -12.46 -5.58 -14.75
N PHE A 338 -11.54 -6.47 -14.37
CA PHE A 338 -10.85 -7.39 -15.28
C PHE A 338 -10.96 -8.82 -14.77
N SER A 339 -11.09 -9.78 -15.69
CA SER A 339 -10.81 -11.19 -15.40
C SER A 339 -9.33 -11.49 -15.58
N ILE A 340 -8.84 -12.50 -14.86
CA ILE A 340 -7.47 -13.00 -14.93
C ILE A 340 -7.54 -14.45 -15.39
N ASP A 341 -6.85 -14.78 -16.49
CA ASP A 341 -6.75 -16.17 -16.96
C ASP A 341 -5.64 -16.95 -16.22
N ALA A 342 -5.51 -18.24 -16.51
CA ALA A 342 -4.51 -19.13 -15.89
C ALA A 342 -3.06 -18.70 -16.18
N SER A 343 -2.80 -17.88 -17.20
CA SER A 343 -1.48 -17.32 -17.51
C SER A 343 -1.22 -15.97 -16.82
N GLY A 344 -2.23 -15.43 -16.12
CA GLY A 344 -2.17 -14.13 -15.48
C GLY A 344 -2.55 -12.95 -16.37
N ARG A 345 -3.07 -13.20 -17.57
CA ARG A 345 -3.49 -12.14 -18.49
C ARG A 345 -4.84 -11.57 -18.12
N LEU A 346 -4.95 -10.25 -18.26
CA LEU A 346 -6.16 -9.49 -17.99
C LEU A 346 -7.04 -9.39 -19.24
N ALA A 347 -8.35 -9.53 -19.06
CA ALA A 347 -9.36 -9.17 -20.07
C ALA A 347 -10.43 -8.28 -19.43
N PRO A 348 -10.91 -7.21 -20.12
CA PRO A 348 -11.92 -6.31 -19.56
C PRO A 348 -13.24 -7.06 -19.32
N LEU A 349 -13.87 -6.82 -18.18
CA LEU A 349 -15.20 -7.33 -17.82
C LEU A 349 -16.26 -6.23 -17.82
N GLN A 350 -15.92 -5.10 -17.21
CA GLN A 350 -16.86 -4.01 -16.95
C GLN A 350 -16.13 -2.69 -16.67
N TYR A 351 -16.79 -1.59 -17.04
CA TYR A 351 -16.44 -0.24 -16.58
C TYR A 351 -17.65 0.32 -15.83
N TRP A 352 -17.51 0.51 -14.53
CA TRP A 352 -18.59 0.98 -13.66
C TRP A 352 -18.41 2.45 -13.32
N SER A 353 -19.42 3.29 -13.49
CA SER A 353 -19.36 4.74 -13.16
C SER A 353 -20.55 5.24 -12.33
N GLU A 354 -21.61 4.43 -12.17
CA GLU A 354 -22.77 4.85 -11.38
C GLU A 354 -22.38 5.10 -9.92
N GLY A 355 -22.65 6.32 -9.42
CA GLY A 355 -22.34 6.75 -8.06
C GLY A 355 -20.84 6.97 -7.78
N VAL A 356 -19.97 6.92 -8.81
CA VAL A 356 -18.52 7.11 -8.67
C VAL A 356 -18.14 8.58 -8.92
N HIS A 357 -17.41 9.20 -7.96
CA HIS A 357 -17.03 10.60 -8.01
C HIS A 357 -15.58 10.79 -7.52
N PHE A 358 -14.62 10.84 -8.44
CA PHE A 358 -13.19 10.97 -8.19
C PHE A 358 -12.67 9.88 -7.23
N PRO A 359 -12.71 8.61 -7.65
CA PRO A 359 -12.40 7.44 -6.81
C PRO A 359 -10.88 7.32 -6.57
N ARG A 360 -10.36 8.05 -5.55
CA ARG A 360 -8.92 8.06 -5.23
C ARG A 360 -8.45 6.75 -4.63
N ALA A 361 -9.28 6.11 -3.82
CA ALA A 361 -8.97 4.85 -3.17
C ALA A 361 -10.17 3.89 -3.25
N MET A 362 -9.87 2.63 -3.15
CA MET A 362 -10.81 1.53 -3.01
C MET A 362 -10.31 0.58 -1.92
N THR A 363 -11.24 -0.13 -1.29
CA THR A 363 -10.94 -1.23 -0.36
C THR A 363 -11.91 -2.37 -0.62
N MET A 364 -11.48 -3.60 -0.40
CA MET A 364 -12.30 -4.80 -0.61
C MET A 364 -12.62 -5.46 0.73
N ALA A 365 -13.83 -5.99 0.86
CA ALA A 365 -14.15 -6.89 1.95
C ALA A 365 -13.19 -8.09 1.93
N ALA A 366 -12.76 -8.57 3.10
CA ALA A 366 -11.76 -9.63 3.20
C ALA A 366 -12.19 -10.95 2.53
N ASP A 367 -13.51 -11.20 2.45
CA ASP A 367 -14.10 -12.35 1.76
C ASP A 367 -14.29 -12.14 0.24
N GLY A 368 -13.95 -10.95 -0.28
CA GLY A 368 -14.12 -10.58 -1.68
C GLY A 368 -15.55 -10.28 -2.09
N SER A 369 -16.51 -10.24 -1.17
CA SER A 369 -17.94 -10.06 -1.50
C SER A 369 -18.30 -8.66 -1.97
N HIS A 370 -17.56 -7.64 -1.51
CA HIS A 370 -17.87 -6.23 -1.77
C HIS A 370 -16.61 -5.40 -2.06
N LEU A 371 -16.76 -4.44 -2.93
CA LEU A 371 -15.80 -3.37 -3.20
C LEU A 371 -16.33 -2.06 -2.61
N TYR A 372 -15.51 -1.36 -1.84
CA TYR A 372 -15.81 -0.04 -1.32
C TYR A 372 -15.01 1.00 -2.10
N VAL A 373 -15.72 1.97 -2.69
CA VAL A 373 -15.14 3.05 -3.49
C VAL A 373 -15.24 4.36 -2.71
N LEU A 374 -14.11 5.00 -2.48
CA LEU A 374 -14.03 6.26 -1.75
C LEU A 374 -14.12 7.41 -2.74
N ASN A 375 -15.26 8.07 -2.73
CA ASN A 375 -15.59 9.19 -3.60
C ASN A 375 -15.05 10.49 -3.02
N GLN A 376 -13.77 10.80 -3.27
CA GLN A 376 -13.09 11.96 -2.71
C GLN A 376 -13.84 13.27 -2.96
N LYS A 377 -14.42 13.48 -4.16
CA LYS A 377 -15.19 14.67 -4.51
C LYS A 377 -16.69 14.50 -4.34
N GLY A 378 -17.14 13.32 -3.95
CA GLY A 378 -18.55 13.01 -3.68
C GLY A 378 -18.87 12.91 -2.20
N ASP A 379 -17.86 12.99 -1.30
CA ASP A 379 -18.01 12.91 0.15
C ASP A 379 -18.75 11.64 0.62
N THR A 380 -18.57 10.52 -0.09
CA THR A 380 -19.29 9.27 0.17
C THR A 380 -18.37 8.06 0.10
N ILE A 381 -18.75 7.00 0.80
CA ILE A 381 -18.23 5.66 0.61
C ILE A 381 -19.33 4.84 -0.08
N LEU A 382 -19.04 4.43 -1.31
CA LEU A 382 -19.93 3.61 -2.13
C LEU A 382 -19.53 2.14 -1.97
N GLN A 383 -20.49 1.29 -1.59
CA GLN A 383 -20.33 -0.17 -1.60
C GLN A 383 -20.92 -0.72 -2.89
N LEU A 384 -20.19 -1.62 -3.54
CA LEU A 384 -20.61 -2.39 -4.70
C LEU A 384 -20.49 -3.88 -4.38
N ARG A 385 -21.52 -4.67 -4.67
CA ARG A 385 -21.43 -6.12 -4.56
C ARG A 385 -20.57 -6.67 -5.72
N ILE A 386 -19.73 -7.66 -5.43
CA ILE A 386 -18.98 -8.41 -6.43
C ILE A 386 -19.66 -9.74 -6.66
N ASP A 387 -20.05 -10.01 -7.92
CA ASP A 387 -20.57 -11.32 -8.31
C ASP A 387 -19.41 -12.35 -8.27
N PRO A 388 -19.47 -13.39 -7.45
CA PRO A 388 -18.35 -14.30 -7.23
C PRO A 388 -18.05 -15.20 -8.45
N GLN A 389 -18.96 -15.32 -9.41
CA GLN A 389 -18.77 -16.12 -10.62
C GLN A 389 -18.16 -15.30 -11.76
N THR A 390 -18.64 -14.08 -11.93
CA THR A 390 -18.29 -13.23 -13.08
C THR A 390 -17.31 -12.11 -12.75
N GLY A 391 -17.15 -11.75 -11.46
CA GLY A 391 -16.35 -10.59 -11.01
C GLY A 391 -16.97 -9.23 -11.34
N LYS A 392 -18.20 -9.22 -11.84
CA LYS A 392 -18.89 -7.96 -12.15
C LYS A 392 -19.40 -7.28 -10.90
N LEU A 393 -19.43 -5.95 -10.97
CA LEU A 393 -19.95 -5.08 -9.92
C LEU A 393 -21.43 -4.80 -10.14
N ASP A 394 -22.19 -4.76 -9.06
CA ASP A 394 -23.61 -4.37 -9.06
C ASP A 394 -24.04 -3.76 -7.71
N GLN A 395 -25.34 -3.39 -7.61
CA GLN A 395 -26.03 -2.94 -6.39
C GLN A 395 -25.27 -1.82 -5.65
N PRO A 396 -25.16 -0.61 -6.22
CA PRO A 396 -24.49 0.50 -5.56
C PRO A 396 -25.26 0.98 -4.34
N VAL A 397 -24.61 1.01 -3.16
CA VAL A 397 -25.16 1.51 -1.91
C VAL A 397 -24.20 2.51 -1.29
N VAL A 398 -24.66 3.71 -0.96
CA VAL A 398 -23.87 4.67 -0.17
C VAL A 398 -23.95 4.27 1.29
N VAL A 399 -22.89 3.64 1.80
CA VAL A 399 -22.84 3.12 3.18
C VAL A 399 -22.44 4.18 4.21
N ALA A 400 -21.74 5.21 3.81
CA ALA A 400 -21.37 6.33 4.68
C ALA A 400 -21.18 7.64 3.90
N LYS A 401 -21.41 8.76 4.60
CA LYS A 401 -21.03 10.11 4.16
C LYS A 401 -19.84 10.57 5.01
N VAL A 402 -18.70 10.80 4.38
CA VAL A 402 -17.46 11.26 5.00
C VAL A 402 -16.86 12.32 4.09
N PRO A 403 -16.54 13.52 4.59
CA PRO A 403 -15.92 14.54 3.75
C PRO A 403 -14.56 14.08 3.20
N THR A 404 -14.34 14.26 1.91
CA THR A 404 -13.08 13.99 1.20
C THR A 404 -12.38 12.68 1.59
N PRO A 405 -13.07 11.49 1.53
CA PRO A 405 -12.49 10.23 1.94
C PRO A 405 -11.44 9.77 0.93
N VAL A 406 -10.25 9.38 1.41
CA VAL A 406 -9.11 9.01 0.54
C VAL A 406 -8.39 7.71 0.95
N CYS A 407 -8.74 7.14 2.09
CA CYS A 407 -8.28 5.83 2.54
C CYS A 407 -9.33 5.19 3.43
N LEU A 408 -9.50 3.87 3.31
CA LEU A 408 -10.39 3.06 4.17
C LEU A 408 -9.67 1.78 4.56
N VAL A 409 -9.58 1.52 5.86
CA VAL A 409 -9.08 0.24 6.39
C VAL A 409 -10.06 -0.30 7.43
N PHE A 410 -10.08 -1.62 7.57
CA PHE A 410 -10.97 -2.32 8.51
C PHE A 410 -10.18 -2.93 9.67
N ALA A 411 -10.78 -2.92 10.87
CA ALA A 411 -10.38 -3.77 11.98
C ALA A 411 -11.49 -4.81 12.27
N THR A 412 -11.09 -6.02 12.71
CA THR A 412 -11.96 -7.19 12.91
C THR A 412 -12.04 -7.62 14.37
#